data_3cd843b36c8efc85747de26a17ef78a8
#
_entry.id   3cd843b36c8efc85747de26a17ef78a8
#
_cell.length_a   1.000
_cell.length_b   1.000
_cell.length_c   1.000
_cell.angle_alpha   90.00
_cell.angle_beta   90.00
_cell.angle_gamma   90.00
#
_symmetry.space_group_name_H-M   'P 1'
#
loop_
_entity.id
_entity.type
_entity.pdbx_description
1 polymer ?
#
loop_
_entity_poly.entity_id
_entity_poly.type
_entity_poly.pdbx_seq_one_letter_code
_entity_poly.pdbx_strand_id
1 'polypeptide(L)' 'MVGGEQMKTQIRLKDVNGAKEFVRAAGKCDFDIDVYYNQIALDAKSVLGILSLDPRHPITVDFEGEDAELNTVLEKYAV' A
#
# COMPACT_ATOMS: atom_id res chain seq x y z
N MET A 1 -23.38 1.44 11.45
CA MET A 1 -22.79 1.33 11.32
C MET A 1 -21.69 1.53 11.23
N VAL A 2 -21.21 1.76 10.99
CA VAL A 2 -20.12 1.51 11.08
C VAL A 2 -19.24 2.51 11.21
N GLY A 3 -18.58 2.66 12.13
CA GLY A 3 -17.67 3.59 12.43
C GLY A 3 -16.55 3.47 11.52
N GLY A 4 -15.53 4.00 11.56
CA GLY A 4 -14.41 4.06 10.70
C GLY A 4 -14.38 2.97 9.68
N GLU A 5 -14.08 3.33 8.48
CA GLU A 5 -14.01 2.41 7.43
C GLU A 5 -12.63 2.03 7.17
N GLN A 6 -12.31 0.79 7.39
CA GLN A 6 -11.02 0.24 7.11
C GLN A 6 -11.00 -0.24 5.67
N MET A 7 -10.05 0.24 4.90
CA MET A 7 -9.93 -0.12 3.50
C MET A 7 -8.88 -1.20 3.35
N LYS A 8 -9.27 -2.30 2.72
CA LYS A 8 -8.35 -3.37 2.36
C LYS A 8 -8.41 -3.56 0.86
N THR A 9 -7.28 -3.49 0.21
CA THR A 9 -7.24 -3.70 -1.22
C THR A 9 -5.98 -4.47 -1.58
N GLN A 10 -6.08 -5.27 -2.63
CA GLN A 10 -4.96 -6.07 -3.08
C GLN A 10 -4.40 -5.43 -4.34
N ILE A 11 -3.10 -5.25 -4.38
CA ILE A 11 -2.44 -4.63 -5.51
C ILE A 11 -1.20 -5.42 -5.89
N ARG A 12 -0.72 -5.18 -7.11
CA ARG A 12 0.52 -5.76 -7.60
C ARG A 12 1.34 -4.64 -8.20
N LEU A 13 2.49 -4.37 -7.60
CA LEU A 13 3.28 -3.19 -7.99
C LEU A 13 4.07 -3.37 -9.27
N LYS A 14 4.27 -4.60 -9.71
CA LYS A 14 4.85 -4.96 -10.99
C LYS A 14 6.36 -4.77 -11.08
N ASP A 15 6.89 -3.66 -10.60
CA ASP A 15 8.32 -3.40 -10.65
C ASP A 15 8.72 -2.43 -9.55
N VAL A 16 10.01 -2.11 -9.50
CA VAL A 16 10.56 -1.23 -8.47
C VAL A 16 9.99 0.18 -8.59
N ASN A 17 9.71 0.65 -9.80
CA ASN A 17 9.12 1.97 -9.98
C ASN A 17 7.74 2.04 -9.37
N GLY A 18 6.95 1.00 -9.52
CA GLY A 18 5.64 0.94 -8.88
C GLY A 18 5.75 0.95 -7.37
N ALA A 19 6.74 0.22 -6.83
CA ALA A 19 6.97 0.21 -5.40
C ALA A 19 7.33 1.59 -4.88
N LYS A 20 8.19 2.31 -5.61
CA LYS A 20 8.59 3.67 -5.22
C LYS A 20 7.39 4.62 -5.26
N GLU A 21 6.56 4.49 -6.26
CA GLU A 21 5.37 5.31 -6.39
C GLU A 21 4.43 5.09 -5.22
N PHE A 22 4.23 3.83 -4.85
CA PHE A 22 3.38 3.49 -3.73
C PHE A 22 3.93 4.05 -2.41
N VAL A 23 5.22 3.87 -2.16
CA VAL A 23 5.84 4.35 -0.94
C VAL A 23 5.75 5.88 -0.85
N ARG A 24 5.95 6.55 -1.98
CA ARG A 24 5.85 8.02 -2.00
C ARG A 24 4.45 8.47 -1.64
N ALA A 25 3.43 7.85 -2.21
CA ALA A 25 2.06 8.22 -1.92
C ALA A 25 1.72 7.92 -0.45
N ALA A 26 2.14 6.76 0.03
CA ALA A 26 1.88 6.38 1.42
C ALA A 26 2.57 7.32 2.39
N GLY A 27 3.77 7.77 2.06
CA GLY A 27 4.54 8.66 2.92
C GLY A 27 3.94 10.03 3.10
N LYS A 28 3.06 10.43 2.21
CA LYS A 28 2.38 11.72 2.30
C LYS A 28 1.12 11.67 3.13
N CYS A 29 0.66 10.47 3.46
CA CYS A 29 -0.54 10.32 4.27
C CYS A 29 -0.21 10.52 5.74
N ASP A 30 -1.18 11.05 6.49
CA ASP A 30 -1.00 11.28 7.91
C ASP A 30 -1.65 10.18 8.74
N PHE A 31 -1.99 9.06 8.13
CA PHE A 31 -2.51 7.89 8.82
C PHE A 31 -1.64 6.69 8.52
N ASP A 32 -1.76 5.65 9.34
CA ASP A 32 -0.96 4.45 9.17
C ASP A 32 -1.49 3.59 8.04
N ILE A 33 -0.57 3.00 7.28
CA ILE A 33 -0.90 2.12 6.18
C ILE A 33 -0.09 0.85 6.35
N ASP A 34 -0.77 -0.28 6.52
CA ASP A 34 -0.13 -1.57 6.69
C ASP A 34 -0.13 -2.33 5.39
N VAL A 35 0.96 -3.03 5.13
CA VAL A 35 1.10 -3.87 3.94
C VAL A 35 1.33 -5.29 4.40
N TYR A 36 0.55 -6.22 3.85
CA TYR A 36 0.71 -7.64 4.15
C TYR A 36 1.26 -8.36 2.93
N TYR A 37 2.41 -8.97 3.11
CA TYR A 37 3.08 -9.75 2.08
C TYR A 37 3.20 -11.17 2.63
N ASN A 38 2.42 -12.09 2.10
CA ASN A 38 2.27 -13.44 2.67
C ASN A 38 1.81 -13.28 4.12
N GLN A 39 2.64 -13.69 5.07
CA GLN A 39 2.29 -13.60 6.49
C GLN A 39 3.07 -12.49 7.18
N ILE A 40 3.73 -11.64 6.41
CA ILE A 40 4.56 -10.57 6.96
C ILE A 40 3.79 -9.25 6.88
N ALA A 41 3.74 -8.54 7.99
CA ALA A 41 3.11 -7.22 8.03
C ALA A 41 4.21 -6.16 8.05
N LEU A 42 4.10 -5.18 7.17
CA LEU A 42 5.07 -4.11 7.05
C LEU A 42 4.35 -2.77 7.05
N ASP A 43 5.05 -1.75 7.56
CA ASP A 43 4.57 -0.38 7.48
C ASP A 43 4.84 0.12 6.06
N ALA A 44 3.82 0.63 5.39
CA ALA A 44 3.96 1.11 4.03
C ALA A 44 4.95 2.27 3.90
N LYS A 45 5.26 2.92 5.02
CA LYS A 45 6.23 4.02 5.01
C LYS A 45 7.66 3.52 5.19
N SER A 46 7.84 2.21 5.37
CA SER A 46 9.16 1.62 5.48
C SER A 46 9.70 1.35 4.08
N VAL A 47 10.43 2.33 3.55
CA VAL A 47 10.91 2.27 2.16
C VAL A 47 11.72 1.02 1.89
N LEU A 48 12.68 0.72 2.78
CA LEU A 48 13.55 -0.42 2.55
C LEU A 48 12.78 -1.74 2.61
N GLY A 49 11.83 -1.84 3.52
CA GLY A 49 11.00 -3.04 3.62
C GLY A 49 10.19 -3.28 2.35
N ILE A 50 9.54 -2.23 1.87
CA ILE A 50 8.69 -2.35 0.69
C ILE A 50 9.52 -2.65 -0.56
N LEU A 51 10.66 -1.97 -0.72
CA LEU A 51 11.49 -2.17 -1.90
C LEU A 51 12.17 -3.53 -1.93
N SER A 52 12.26 -4.21 -0.79
CA SER A 52 12.85 -5.54 -0.74
C SER A 52 11.86 -6.64 -1.11
N LEU A 53 10.58 -6.32 -1.25
CA LEU A 53 9.59 -7.31 -1.63
C LEU A 53 9.65 -7.58 -3.12
N ASP A 54 9.18 -8.77 -3.51
CA ASP A 54 9.03 -9.09 -4.92
C ASP A 54 7.86 -8.25 -5.45
N PRO A 55 8.09 -7.27 -6.32
CA PRO A 55 7.01 -6.39 -6.76
C PRO A 55 5.94 -7.09 -7.59
N ARG A 56 6.24 -8.30 -8.08
CA ARG A 56 5.26 -9.05 -8.86
C ARG A 56 4.29 -9.83 -7.98
N HIS A 57 4.63 -9.99 -6.70
CA HIS A 57 3.77 -10.71 -5.76
C HIS A 57 2.66 -9.77 -5.28
N PRO A 58 1.39 -10.21 -5.33
CA PRO A 58 0.31 -9.34 -4.82
C PRO A 58 0.49 -9.08 -3.34
N ILE A 59 0.18 -7.87 -2.93
CA ILE A 59 0.21 -7.49 -1.53
C ILE A 59 -1.16 -6.94 -1.14
N THR A 60 -1.49 -7.03 0.12
CA THR A 60 -2.73 -6.46 0.65
C THR A 60 -2.38 -5.18 1.40
N VAL A 61 -3.06 -4.10 1.05
CA VAL A 61 -2.88 -2.81 1.70
C VAL A 61 -4.09 -2.54 2.56
N ASP A 62 -3.84 -2.21 3.84
CA ASP A 62 -4.88 -2.03 4.83
C ASP A 62 -4.68 -0.68 5.50
N PHE A 63 -5.68 0.17 5.46
CA PHE A 63 -5.56 1.49 6.07
C PHE A 63 -6.94 2.03 6.40
N GLU A 64 -6.96 3.02 7.29
CA GLU A 64 -8.18 3.71 7.63
C GLU A 64 -7.93 5.19 7.43
N GLY A 65 -8.55 5.75 6.42
CA GLY A 65 -8.33 7.14 6.03
C GLY A 65 -8.63 7.32 4.56
N GLU A 66 -8.36 8.50 4.07
CA GLU A 66 -8.61 8.80 2.67
C GLU A 66 -7.60 9.77 2.14
N ASP A 67 -7.05 9.47 0.96
CA ASP A 67 -6.06 10.31 0.31
C ASP A 67 -6.19 10.09 -1.19
N ALA A 68 -6.39 11.15 -1.95
CA ALA A 68 -6.64 11.06 -3.38
C ALA A 68 -5.46 10.46 -4.14
N GLU A 69 -4.24 10.85 -3.76
CA GLU A 69 -3.05 10.35 -4.44
C GLU A 69 -2.87 8.85 -4.16
N LEU A 70 -3.07 8.45 -2.91
CA LEU A 70 -2.99 7.04 -2.55
C LEU A 70 -4.04 6.23 -3.30
N ASN A 71 -5.27 6.73 -3.35
CA ASN A 71 -6.34 6.04 -4.05
C ASN A 71 -6.01 5.86 -5.53
N THR A 72 -5.42 6.87 -6.17
CA THR A 72 -5.02 6.79 -7.55
C THR A 72 -3.99 5.69 -7.76
N VAL A 73 -3.00 5.61 -6.87
CA VAL A 73 -1.97 4.58 -6.97
C VAL A 73 -2.57 3.19 -6.77
N LEU A 74 -3.46 3.05 -5.79
CA LEU A 74 -4.08 1.76 -5.53
C LEU A 74 -4.92 1.29 -6.71
N GLU A 75 -5.64 2.19 -7.35
CA GLU A 75 -6.42 1.85 -8.53
C GLU A 75 -5.53 1.45 -9.70
N LYS A 76 -4.42 2.16 -9.85
CA LYS A 76 -3.48 1.90 -10.94
C LYS A 76 -2.90 0.51 -10.87
N TYR A 77 -2.66 0.01 -9.67
CA TYR A 77 -2.02 -1.29 -9.47
C TYR A 77 -2.97 -2.37 -8.94
N ALA A 78 -4.26 -2.12 -8.91
CA ALA A 78 -5.24 -3.09 -8.42
C ALA A 78 -5.20 -4.39 -9.22
N VAL A 79 -5.40 -5.50 -8.55
CA VAL A 79 -5.48 -6.80 -9.20
C VAL A 79 -6.90 -7.35 -9.11
#